data_b58e426d24d2dfba90a505c4e6187f16
#
_entry.id   b58e426d24d2dfba90a505c4e6187f16
#
_cell.length_a   1.000
_cell.length_b   1.000
_cell.length_c   1.000
_cell.angle_alpha   90.00
_cell.angle_beta   90.00
_cell.angle_gamma   90.00
#
_symmetry.space_group_name_H-M   'P 1'
#
loop_
_entity.id
_entity.type
_entity.pdbx_description
1 polymer ?
#
loop_
_entity_poly.entity_id
_entity_poly.type
_entity_poly.pdbx_seq_one_letter_code
_entity_poly.pdbx_strand_id
1 'polypeptide(L)'
;MLTGRMMPFPLTITHLWQRAREYFPTREVLTRLPDKSLHRQTYADFASRTARLANALKRLGVGPGDRVATLCWNHRQHLEAYYAVPMMGAVVHTLNLRLHPSELRYIAESASDSVLIVDRSLWKLYEAFGPGVASVKHVIVVPDAGPAPEGAHDYEALIAAESDQYDWPALDEDSAAMLCYTSGTTGNPKGVLYSHRSTVLHALVSCMTDTLSLRQSDSVLPVVPMFHAAAWGLPYSAVLAGATLVMPGPHLDGVSLLDLMAAEKVTVAAGVPTIWLGILAALDAEPKRWDVSSVRSMVIGGSAAPASMIEGFSKRHGLEVTHAWGMTETNPLGTVANVKHSLAEKGDAEKLHARASQGYAVPFVETRHVDDAGSVLPRDGATFGELEVRGPWVAASYFSDDGADRWTSDGWFKTGDVVTLDGEGYVRITDRAKDVIKSGGEWISSVALENALMSHPAVLEAAVFAARHERWDERPVAAVAFKPGQSATPDELTAHIEGRFAKFWLPDAYVVVEQVPRTSTGKFLKSKLREAHGDILMK
;
A
#
# COMPACT_ATOMS: atom_id res chain seq x y z
N MET A 1 -19.62 24.08 29.59
CA MET A 1 -18.45 24.28 28.69
C MET A 1 -18.84 25.23 27.58
N LEU A 2 -18.00 26.22 27.23
CA LEU A 2 -18.27 27.09 26.06
C LEU A 2 -18.01 26.30 24.77
N THR A 3 -18.94 26.39 23.82
CA THR A 3 -18.80 25.76 22.47
C THR A 3 -18.02 26.70 21.54
N GLY A 4 -17.10 26.17 20.76
CA GLY A 4 -16.40 26.92 19.71
C GLY A 4 -17.40 27.47 18.67
N ARG A 5 -17.09 28.63 18.09
CA ARG A 5 -17.96 29.34 17.12
C ARG A 5 -17.32 29.40 15.75
N MET A 6 -16.80 28.26 15.27
CA MET A 6 -16.27 28.15 13.91
C MET A 6 -17.39 27.68 12.96
N MET A 7 -17.22 27.95 11.66
CA MET A 7 -18.17 27.49 10.65
C MET A 7 -18.27 25.96 10.64
N PRO A 8 -19.47 25.39 10.53
CA PRO A 8 -19.66 23.96 10.31
C PRO A 8 -19.29 23.64 8.83
N PHE A 9 -18.00 23.39 8.57
CA PHE A 9 -17.49 23.15 7.23
C PHE A 9 -17.04 21.67 7.13
N PRO A 10 -17.78 20.80 6.40
CA PRO A 10 -17.51 19.38 6.38
C PRO A 10 -16.23 19.06 5.56
N LEU A 11 -15.42 18.14 6.07
CA LEU A 11 -14.19 17.69 5.40
C LEU A 11 -14.53 16.64 4.33
N THR A 12 -14.91 17.09 3.13
CA THR A 12 -15.27 16.20 2.03
C THR A 12 -14.26 16.21 0.89
N ILE A 13 -14.18 15.11 0.13
CA ILE A 13 -13.32 14.96 -1.05
C ILE A 13 -13.65 16.04 -2.10
N THR A 14 -14.87 16.55 -2.12
CA THR A 14 -15.31 17.64 -3.01
C THR A 14 -14.41 18.88 -2.89
N HIS A 15 -13.94 19.21 -1.68
CA HIS A 15 -13.07 20.36 -1.47
C HIS A 15 -11.67 20.16 -2.05
N LEU A 16 -11.15 18.94 -2.10
CA LEU A 16 -9.88 18.62 -2.75
C LEU A 16 -9.97 18.86 -4.25
N TRP A 17 -11.05 18.37 -4.86
CA TRP A 17 -11.35 18.55 -6.28
C TRP A 17 -11.57 20.00 -6.65
N GLN A 18 -12.38 20.76 -5.87
CA GLN A 18 -12.61 22.18 -6.09
C GLN A 18 -11.31 22.98 -6.04
N ARG A 19 -10.48 22.72 -5.01
CA ARG A 19 -9.18 23.35 -4.87
C ARG A 19 -8.29 23.14 -6.10
N ALA A 20 -8.19 21.90 -6.59
CA ALA A 20 -7.37 21.58 -7.76
C ALA A 20 -7.88 22.31 -9.01
N ARG A 21 -9.20 22.30 -9.24
CA ARG A 21 -9.85 22.98 -10.35
C ARG A 21 -9.66 24.51 -10.32
N GLU A 22 -9.75 25.12 -9.14
CA GLU A 22 -9.74 26.58 -9.00
C GLU A 22 -8.33 27.17 -8.94
N TYR A 23 -7.42 26.52 -8.20
CA TYR A 23 -6.10 27.09 -7.96
C TYR A 23 -4.98 26.47 -8.81
N PHE A 24 -5.19 25.27 -9.37
CA PHE A 24 -4.18 24.55 -10.15
C PHE A 24 -4.71 24.01 -11.49
N PRO A 25 -5.57 24.76 -12.23
CA PRO A 25 -6.27 24.22 -13.40
C PRO A 25 -5.34 23.70 -14.50
N THR A 26 -4.11 24.23 -14.59
CA THR A 26 -3.11 23.89 -15.63
C THR A 26 -2.14 22.79 -15.21
N ARG A 27 -2.22 22.31 -13.95
CA ARG A 27 -1.41 21.16 -13.51
C ARG A 27 -1.88 19.89 -14.20
N GLU A 28 -0.95 18.97 -14.42
CA GLU A 28 -1.18 17.82 -15.29
C GLU A 28 -1.42 16.52 -14.49
N VAL A 29 -2.24 15.69 -15.10
CA VAL A 29 -2.33 14.25 -14.83
C VAL A 29 -1.86 13.54 -16.08
N LEU A 30 -0.72 12.86 -15.97
CA LEU A 30 -0.14 12.06 -17.03
C LEU A 30 -0.54 10.60 -16.84
N THR A 31 -0.85 9.93 -17.93
CA THR A 31 -1.11 8.50 -17.97
C THR A 31 -0.23 7.85 -19.01
N ARG A 32 0.58 6.87 -18.60
CA ARG A 32 1.26 5.98 -19.53
C ARG A 32 0.29 4.93 -20.03
N LEU A 33 0.05 4.92 -21.32
CA LEU A 33 -0.87 3.99 -21.99
C LEU A 33 -0.21 2.61 -22.19
N PRO A 34 -0.99 1.55 -22.52
CA PRO A 34 -0.45 0.22 -22.77
C PRO A 34 0.60 0.13 -23.89
N ASP A 35 0.53 1.02 -24.90
CA ASP A 35 1.53 1.15 -25.96
C ASP A 35 2.77 1.97 -25.56
N LYS A 36 2.87 2.36 -24.28
CA LYS A 36 3.89 3.21 -23.66
C LYS A 36 3.87 4.69 -24.10
N SER A 37 2.96 5.11 -24.94
CA SER A 37 2.73 6.54 -25.18
C SER A 37 2.18 7.23 -23.93
N LEU A 38 2.28 8.58 -23.89
CA LEU A 38 1.81 9.37 -22.74
C LEU A 38 0.58 10.17 -23.15
N HIS A 39 -0.48 10.02 -22.38
CA HIS A 39 -1.63 10.89 -22.42
C HIS A 39 -1.53 11.96 -21.33
N ARG A 40 -1.72 13.23 -21.68
CA ARG A 40 -1.69 14.36 -20.75
C ARG A 40 -3.07 15.00 -20.68
N GLN A 41 -3.54 15.27 -19.50
CA GLN A 41 -4.70 16.12 -19.24
C GLN A 41 -4.40 17.07 -18.09
N THR A 42 -5.05 18.23 -18.09
CA THR A 42 -4.95 19.20 -17.00
C THR A 42 -5.93 18.87 -15.87
N TYR A 43 -5.78 19.53 -14.70
CA TYR A 43 -6.79 19.44 -13.65
C TYR A 43 -8.12 20.08 -14.06
N ALA A 44 -8.12 21.04 -15.00
CA ALA A 44 -9.35 21.54 -15.60
C ALA A 44 -10.07 20.46 -16.42
N ASP A 45 -9.33 19.72 -17.26
CA ASP A 45 -9.87 18.58 -18.02
C ASP A 45 -10.36 17.47 -17.07
N PHE A 46 -9.55 17.13 -16.06
CA PHE A 46 -9.92 16.17 -15.04
C PHE A 46 -11.24 16.56 -14.33
N ALA A 47 -11.39 17.84 -13.99
CA ALA A 47 -12.59 18.33 -13.33
C ALA A 47 -13.84 18.23 -14.23
N SER A 48 -13.71 18.60 -15.49
CA SER A 48 -14.78 18.47 -16.50
C SER A 48 -15.19 17.00 -16.68
N ARG A 49 -14.21 16.11 -16.86
CA ARG A 49 -14.46 14.68 -17.09
C ARG A 49 -15.04 13.99 -15.85
N THR A 50 -14.62 14.39 -14.64
CA THR A 50 -15.19 13.92 -13.36
C THR A 50 -16.68 14.25 -13.28
N ALA A 51 -17.10 15.46 -13.65
CA ALA A 51 -18.50 15.85 -13.67
C ALA A 51 -19.31 15.08 -14.73
N ARG A 52 -18.73 14.85 -15.91
CA ARG A 52 -19.34 14.00 -16.95
C ARG A 52 -19.54 12.56 -16.47
N LEU A 53 -18.55 11.98 -15.80
CA LEU A 53 -18.67 10.63 -15.23
C LEU A 53 -19.78 10.56 -14.16
N ALA A 54 -19.89 11.56 -13.29
CA ALA A 54 -20.94 11.63 -12.29
C ALA A 54 -22.34 11.68 -12.94
N ASN A 55 -22.52 12.49 -14.01
CA ASN A 55 -23.78 12.53 -14.78
C ASN A 55 -24.08 11.17 -15.43
N ALA A 56 -23.09 10.52 -16.02
CA ALA A 56 -23.25 9.20 -16.64
C ALA A 56 -23.67 8.15 -15.60
N LEU A 57 -23.02 8.08 -14.44
CA LEU A 57 -23.34 7.16 -13.36
C LEU A 57 -24.74 7.43 -12.81
N LYS A 58 -25.13 8.69 -12.62
CA LYS A 58 -26.50 9.07 -12.21
C LYS A 58 -27.55 8.60 -13.23
N ARG A 59 -27.28 8.74 -14.53
CA ARG A 59 -28.17 8.24 -15.60
C ARG A 59 -28.28 6.70 -15.61
N LEU A 60 -27.23 5.98 -15.19
CA LEU A 60 -27.25 4.54 -15.00
C LEU A 60 -27.91 4.12 -13.67
N GLY A 61 -28.44 5.06 -12.88
CA GLY A 61 -29.19 4.82 -11.66
C GLY A 61 -28.33 4.69 -10.39
N VAL A 62 -27.05 5.10 -10.44
CA VAL A 62 -26.20 5.14 -9.24
C VAL A 62 -26.66 6.29 -8.33
N GLY A 63 -26.93 5.97 -7.09
CA GLY A 63 -27.34 6.90 -6.03
C GLY A 63 -26.44 6.85 -4.78
N PRO A 64 -26.80 7.65 -3.76
CA PRO A 64 -26.07 7.65 -2.50
C PRO A 64 -25.98 6.26 -1.87
N GLY A 65 -24.79 5.88 -1.41
CA GLY A 65 -24.53 4.60 -0.78
C GLY A 65 -24.36 3.41 -1.73
N ASP A 66 -24.58 3.55 -3.05
CA ASP A 66 -24.29 2.51 -4.02
C ASP A 66 -22.77 2.31 -4.16
N ARG A 67 -22.35 1.07 -4.46
CA ARG A 67 -20.93 0.76 -4.72
C ARG A 67 -20.67 0.69 -6.20
N VAL A 68 -19.69 1.48 -6.64
CA VAL A 68 -19.14 1.44 -8.00
C VAL A 68 -17.76 0.80 -7.92
N ALA A 69 -17.68 -0.45 -8.41
CA ALA A 69 -16.43 -1.19 -8.43
C ALA A 69 -15.50 -0.72 -9.54
N THR A 70 -14.18 -0.80 -9.33
CA THR A 70 -13.16 -0.56 -10.33
C THR A 70 -12.19 -1.74 -10.42
N LEU A 71 -11.96 -2.25 -11.63
CA LEU A 71 -10.94 -3.24 -11.97
C LEU A 71 -9.98 -2.61 -12.99
N CYS A 72 -9.12 -1.73 -12.50
CA CYS A 72 -8.35 -0.81 -13.32
C CYS A 72 -6.88 -0.69 -12.88
N TRP A 73 -5.99 -0.40 -13.84
CA TRP A 73 -4.64 0.06 -13.60
C TRP A 73 -4.62 1.51 -13.06
N ASN A 74 -3.42 2.01 -12.74
CA ASN A 74 -3.23 3.41 -12.35
C ASN A 74 -3.25 4.30 -13.60
N HIS A 75 -4.37 4.95 -13.86
CA HIS A 75 -4.56 5.86 -15.00
C HIS A 75 -5.64 6.91 -14.72
N ARG A 76 -5.82 7.86 -15.62
CA ARG A 76 -6.71 9.00 -15.47
C ARG A 76 -8.17 8.63 -15.23
N GLN A 77 -8.73 7.64 -15.93
CA GLN A 77 -10.14 7.24 -15.77
C GLN A 77 -10.39 6.63 -14.39
N HIS A 78 -9.42 5.89 -13.84
CA HIS A 78 -9.49 5.40 -12.48
C HIS A 78 -9.46 6.56 -11.47
N LEU A 79 -8.63 7.60 -11.72
CA LEU A 79 -8.62 8.82 -10.90
C LEU A 79 -9.96 9.56 -10.99
N GLU A 80 -10.56 9.66 -12.17
CA GLU A 80 -11.89 10.26 -12.36
C GLU A 80 -12.95 9.55 -11.51
N ALA A 81 -12.92 8.20 -11.44
CA ALA A 81 -13.81 7.42 -10.59
C ALA A 81 -13.57 7.65 -9.09
N TYR A 82 -12.31 7.82 -8.65
CA TYR A 82 -11.95 8.14 -7.25
C TYR A 82 -12.57 9.43 -6.74
N TYR A 83 -12.93 10.33 -7.65
CA TYR A 83 -13.57 11.60 -7.29
C TYR A 83 -15.07 11.62 -7.63
N ALA A 84 -15.45 11.24 -8.85
CA ALA A 84 -16.85 11.28 -9.26
C ALA A 84 -17.76 10.48 -8.35
N VAL A 85 -17.37 9.25 -8.02
CA VAL A 85 -18.19 8.33 -7.24
C VAL A 85 -18.42 8.83 -5.81
N PRO A 86 -17.40 9.14 -4.99
CA PRO A 86 -17.64 9.61 -3.64
C PRO A 86 -18.28 11.00 -3.60
N MET A 87 -17.93 11.91 -4.53
CA MET A 87 -18.50 13.25 -4.55
C MET A 87 -20.01 13.27 -4.88
N MET A 88 -20.55 12.25 -5.56
CA MET A 88 -21.99 12.10 -5.76
C MET A 88 -22.70 11.38 -4.59
N GLY A 89 -21.96 10.98 -3.54
CA GLY A 89 -22.48 10.28 -2.35
C GLY A 89 -22.47 8.75 -2.48
N ALA A 90 -21.94 8.20 -3.56
CA ALA A 90 -21.73 6.77 -3.74
C ALA A 90 -20.37 6.34 -3.17
N VAL A 91 -20.04 5.05 -3.20
CA VAL A 91 -18.81 4.48 -2.65
C VAL A 91 -17.98 3.86 -3.75
N VAL A 92 -16.76 4.36 -3.98
CA VAL A 92 -15.84 3.71 -4.91
C VAL A 92 -15.27 2.45 -4.25
N HIS A 93 -15.37 1.31 -4.92
CA HIS A 93 -14.87 0.03 -4.44
C HIS A 93 -13.77 -0.47 -5.36
N THR A 94 -12.54 -0.63 -4.85
CA THR A 94 -11.40 -1.01 -5.67
C THR A 94 -11.15 -2.51 -5.60
N LEU A 95 -11.21 -3.20 -6.76
CA LEU A 95 -10.96 -4.63 -6.88
C LEU A 95 -9.48 -4.89 -7.19
N ASN A 96 -8.85 -5.74 -6.38
CA ASN A 96 -7.45 -6.11 -6.56
C ASN A 96 -7.30 -7.09 -7.73
N LEU A 97 -6.84 -6.61 -8.87
CA LEU A 97 -6.67 -7.35 -10.13
C LEU A 97 -5.67 -8.53 -10.08
N ARG A 98 -4.99 -8.73 -8.95
CA ARG A 98 -4.06 -9.84 -8.72
C ARG A 98 -4.68 -11.00 -7.91
N LEU A 99 -5.93 -10.87 -7.49
CA LEU A 99 -6.65 -11.91 -6.77
C LEU A 99 -7.17 -12.99 -7.73
N HIS A 100 -7.42 -14.17 -7.17
CA HIS A 100 -8.07 -15.24 -7.93
C HIS A 100 -9.53 -14.84 -8.25
N PRO A 101 -10.09 -15.26 -9.41
CA PRO A 101 -11.47 -14.92 -9.79
C PRO A 101 -12.54 -15.26 -8.74
N SER A 102 -12.37 -16.36 -7.99
CA SER A 102 -13.31 -16.72 -6.91
C SER A 102 -13.29 -15.72 -5.76
N GLU A 103 -12.13 -15.14 -5.41
CA GLU A 103 -12.03 -14.10 -4.39
C GLU A 103 -12.64 -12.79 -4.88
N LEU A 104 -12.38 -12.42 -6.14
CA LEU A 104 -12.98 -11.23 -6.76
C LEU A 104 -14.51 -11.32 -6.79
N ARG A 105 -15.06 -12.49 -7.12
CA ARG A 105 -16.50 -12.73 -7.07
C ARG A 105 -17.04 -12.55 -5.65
N TYR A 106 -16.42 -13.23 -4.68
CA TYR A 106 -16.81 -13.10 -3.26
C TYR A 106 -16.83 -11.64 -2.80
N ILE A 107 -15.78 -10.88 -3.12
CA ILE A 107 -15.62 -9.47 -2.73
C ILE A 107 -16.72 -8.62 -3.38
N ALA A 108 -16.94 -8.77 -4.69
CA ALA A 108 -17.94 -8.00 -5.43
C ALA A 108 -19.38 -8.32 -4.97
N GLU A 109 -19.68 -9.59 -4.69
CA GLU A 109 -20.97 -10.01 -4.11
C GLU A 109 -21.17 -9.47 -2.69
N SER A 110 -20.15 -9.61 -1.83
CA SER A 110 -20.16 -9.11 -0.44
C SER A 110 -20.37 -7.59 -0.40
N ALA A 111 -19.72 -6.85 -1.30
CA ALA A 111 -19.91 -5.41 -1.43
C ALA A 111 -21.25 -5.04 -2.07
N SER A 112 -21.93 -5.96 -2.75
CA SER A 112 -23.12 -5.71 -3.57
C SER A 112 -22.88 -4.59 -4.60
N ASP A 113 -21.80 -4.71 -5.37
CA ASP A 113 -21.43 -3.72 -6.39
C ASP A 113 -22.54 -3.58 -7.44
N SER A 114 -22.95 -2.35 -7.75
CA SER A 114 -24.03 -2.07 -8.71
C SER A 114 -23.52 -1.76 -10.12
N VAL A 115 -22.34 -1.19 -10.23
CA VAL A 115 -21.62 -0.85 -11.47
C VAL A 115 -20.19 -1.32 -11.36
N LEU A 116 -19.62 -1.82 -12.46
CA LEU A 116 -18.21 -2.15 -12.56
C LEU A 116 -17.54 -1.38 -13.70
N ILE A 117 -16.48 -0.63 -13.38
CA ILE A 117 -15.59 0.01 -14.36
C ILE A 117 -14.38 -0.90 -14.53
N VAL A 118 -14.08 -1.32 -15.77
CA VAL A 118 -13.01 -2.28 -16.03
C VAL A 118 -12.15 -1.87 -17.23
N ASP A 119 -10.84 -2.04 -17.12
CA ASP A 119 -9.93 -1.85 -18.26
C ASP A 119 -10.13 -2.96 -19.29
N ARG A 120 -10.14 -2.59 -20.57
CA ARG A 120 -10.26 -3.57 -21.66
C ARG A 120 -9.13 -4.62 -21.62
N SER A 121 -7.94 -4.21 -21.21
CA SER A 121 -6.80 -5.12 -21.00
C SER A 121 -7.02 -6.16 -19.89
N LEU A 122 -7.95 -5.91 -18.95
CA LEU A 122 -8.33 -6.82 -17.86
C LEU A 122 -9.64 -7.59 -18.14
N TRP A 123 -10.19 -7.48 -19.34
CA TRP A 123 -11.49 -8.07 -19.69
C TRP A 123 -11.56 -9.57 -19.46
N LYS A 124 -10.49 -10.32 -19.78
CA LYS A 124 -10.43 -11.77 -19.51
C LYS A 124 -10.56 -12.11 -18.02
N LEU A 125 -10.01 -11.26 -17.16
CA LEU A 125 -10.17 -11.43 -15.71
C LEU A 125 -11.61 -11.16 -15.30
N TYR A 126 -12.24 -10.12 -15.85
CA TYR A 126 -13.66 -9.84 -15.62
C TYR A 126 -14.54 -11.03 -16.08
N GLU A 127 -14.33 -11.56 -17.27
CA GLU A 127 -15.09 -12.73 -17.79
C GLU A 127 -15.04 -13.93 -16.85
N ALA A 128 -13.96 -14.12 -16.11
CA ALA A 128 -13.79 -15.24 -15.19
C ALA A 128 -14.61 -15.13 -13.89
N PHE A 129 -15.04 -13.92 -13.49
CA PHE A 129 -15.80 -13.73 -12.24
C PHE A 129 -17.07 -12.89 -12.39
N GLY A 130 -17.01 -11.84 -13.21
CA GLY A 130 -18.01 -10.77 -13.27
C GLY A 130 -19.42 -11.23 -13.69
N PRO A 131 -19.58 -12.09 -14.73
CA PRO A 131 -20.89 -12.56 -15.14
C PRO A 131 -21.68 -13.31 -14.05
N GLY A 132 -21.02 -13.77 -12.99
CA GLY A 132 -21.65 -14.42 -11.85
C GLY A 132 -22.10 -13.46 -10.73
N VAL A 133 -21.77 -12.18 -10.79
CA VAL A 133 -22.10 -11.17 -9.75
C VAL A 133 -23.45 -10.55 -10.08
N ALA A 134 -24.51 -11.07 -9.47
CA ALA A 134 -25.89 -10.67 -9.78
C ALA A 134 -26.23 -9.20 -9.46
N SER A 135 -25.50 -8.56 -8.56
CA SER A 135 -25.70 -7.16 -8.17
C SER A 135 -25.22 -6.17 -9.24
N VAL A 136 -24.23 -6.55 -10.08
CA VAL A 136 -23.68 -5.69 -11.14
C VAL A 136 -24.67 -5.56 -12.30
N LYS A 137 -25.24 -4.37 -12.45
CA LYS A 137 -26.24 -4.05 -13.48
C LYS A 137 -25.63 -3.46 -14.75
N HIS A 138 -24.50 -2.77 -14.61
CA HIS A 138 -23.82 -2.09 -15.71
C HIS A 138 -22.31 -2.32 -15.64
N VAL A 139 -21.72 -2.58 -16.81
CA VAL A 139 -20.26 -2.70 -16.98
C VAL A 139 -19.81 -1.59 -17.90
N ILE A 140 -18.84 -0.80 -17.44
CA ILE A 140 -18.24 0.32 -18.19
C ILE A 140 -16.80 -0.07 -18.50
N VAL A 141 -16.42 -0.07 -19.76
CA VAL A 141 -15.10 -0.49 -20.22
C VAL A 141 -14.24 0.72 -20.59
N VAL A 142 -13.09 0.84 -19.95
CA VAL A 142 -12.04 1.78 -20.38
C VAL A 142 -11.33 1.19 -21.59
N PRO A 143 -11.32 1.86 -22.76
CA PRO A 143 -10.85 1.29 -24.03
C PRO A 143 -9.30 1.34 -24.16
N ASP A 144 -8.56 0.91 -23.13
CA ASP A 144 -7.10 0.94 -23.07
C ASP A 144 -6.41 -0.05 -24.01
N ALA A 145 -7.10 -1.14 -24.38
CA ALA A 145 -6.61 -2.19 -25.26
C ALA A 145 -7.64 -2.60 -26.34
N GLY A 146 -8.41 -1.64 -26.84
CA GLY A 146 -9.41 -1.84 -27.89
C GLY A 146 -10.83 -1.47 -27.45
N PRO A 147 -11.83 -1.61 -28.33
CA PRO A 147 -13.20 -1.18 -28.07
C PRO A 147 -13.89 -1.98 -26.98
N ALA A 148 -14.92 -1.40 -26.38
CA ALA A 148 -15.79 -2.09 -25.46
C ALA A 148 -16.48 -3.28 -26.14
N PRO A 149 -16.57 -4.45 -25.47
CA PRO A 149 -17.32 -5.59 -25.97
C PRO A 149 -18.83 -5.30 -26.04
N GLU A 150 -19.53 -6.09 -26.85
CA GLU A 150 -20.98 -6.02 -26.96
C GLU A 150 -21.67 -6.18 -25.58
N GLY A 151 -22.65 -5.35 -25.29
CA GLY A 151 -23.37 -5.35 -24.01
C GLY A 151 -22.72 -4.54 -22.89
N ALA A 152 -21.50 -4.05 -23.07
CA ALA A 152 -20.83 -3.15 -22.15
C ALA A 152 -20.84 -1.70 -22.67
N HIS A 153 -20.79 -0.73 -21.75
CA HIS A 153 -20.67 0.69 -22.11
C HIS A 153 -19.20 1.04 -22.38
N ASP A 154 -18.92 1.76 -23.44
CA ASP A 154 -17.61 2.38 -23.66
C ASP A 154 -17.48 3.62 -22.77
N TYR A 155 -16.42 3.70 -21.95
CA TYR A 155 -16.20 4.78 -20.99
C TYR A 155 -16.15 6.16 -21.66
N GLU A 156 -15.37 6.29 -22.73
CA GLU A 156 -15.16 7.58 -23.39
C GLU A 156 -16.44 8.05 -24.12
N ALA A 157 -17.12 7.13 -24.80
CA ALA A 157 -18.40 7.43 -25.45
C ALA A 157 -19.49 7.77 -24.43
N LEU A 158 -19.51 7.06 -23.30
CA LEU A 158 -20.49 7.25 -22.22
C LEU A 158 -20.38 8.66 -21.64
N ILE A 159 -19.17 9.11 -21.29
CA ILE A 159 -18.97 10.43 -20.67
C ILE A 159 -19.00 11.58 -21.68
N ALA A 160 -18.65 11.33 -22.96
CA ALA A 160 -18.69 12.36 -24.00
C ALA A 160 -20.10 12.90 -24.26
N ALA A 161 -21.12 12.08 -23.99
CA ALA A 161 -22.54 12.47 -24.15
C ALA A 161 -23.07 13.34 -23.00
N GLU A 162 -22.32 13.51 -21.91
CA GLU A 162 -22.79 14.15 -20.69
C GLU A 162 -22.29 15.57 -20.53
N SER A 163 -23.03 16.36 -19.73
CA SER A 163 -22.63 17.72 -19.31
C SER A 163 -21.38 17.67 -18.43
N ASP A 164 -20.50 18.66 -18.57
CA ASP A 164 -19.37 18.90 -17.67
C ASP A 164 -19.75 19.70 -16.41
N GLN A 165 -21.03 19.96 -16.22
CA GLN A 165 -21.60 20.55 -15.01
C GLN A 165 -22.37 19.47 -14.26
N TYR A 166 -22.09 19.33 -12.96
CA TYR A 166 -22.81 18.45 -12.07
C TYR A 166 -23.16 19.19 -10.78
N ASP A 167 -24.38 19.04 -10.31
CA ASP A 167 -24.84 19.63 -9.05
C ASP A 167 -24.44 18.72 -7.89
N TRP A 168 -23.26 18.99 -7.32
CA TRP A 168 -22.66 18.19 -6.26
C TRP A 168 -23.50 18.30 -4.96
N PRO A 169 -23.97 17.18 -4.38
CA PRO A 169 -24.73 17.22 -3.15
C PRO A 169 -23.88 17.70 -1.97
N ALA A 170 -24.53 18.33 -1.00
CA ALA A 170 -23.93 18.55 0.31
C ALA A 170 -23.85 17.19 1.03
N LEU A 171 -22.62 16.78 1.36
CA LEU A 171 -22.34 15.48 2.00
C LEU A 171 -21.91 15.68 3.45
N ASP A 172 -22.31 14.73 4.29
CA ASP A 172 -21.74 14.58 5.63
C ASP A 172 -20.32 14.05 5.51
N GLU A 173 -19.37 14.60 6.28
CA GLU A 173 -17.98 14.19 6.27
C GLU A 173 -17.76 12.74 6.74
N ASP A 174 -18.65 12.20 7.56
CA ASP A 174 -18.61 10.83 8.05
C ASP A 174 -19.27 9.82 7.08
N SER A 175 -19.90 10.30 5.97
CA SER A 175 -20.42 9.40 4.96
C SER A 175 -19.32 8.62 4.26
N ALA A 176 -19.67 7.39 3.84
CA ALA A 176 -18.74 6.48 3.17
C ALA A 176 -18.31 7.04 1.81
N ALA A 177 -17.01 6.95 1.52
CA ALA A 177 -16.40 7.42 0.29
C ALA A 177 -15.73 6.30 -0.51
N MET A 178 -15.07 5.36 0.18
CA MET A 178 -14.30 4.30 -0.47
C MET A 178 -14.37 3.01 0.34
N LEU A 179 -14.43 1.87 -0.37
CA LEU A 179 -14.36 0.53 0.20
C LEU A 179 -13.11 -0.18 -0.33
N CYS A 180 -12.27 -0.67 0.57
CA CYS A 180 -11.09 -1.46 0.26
C CYS A 180 -11.13 -2.78 1.01
N TYR A 181 -10.90 -3.91 0.32
CA TYR A 181 -10.80 -5.21 0.97
C TYR A 181 -9.36 -5.56 1.35
N THR A 182 -9.21 -6.20 2.50
CA THR A 182 -7.93 -6.77 2.96
C THR A 182 -7.55 -7.99 2.12
N SER A 183 -6.27 -8.40 2.15
CA SER A 183 -5.78 -9.55 1.37
C SER A 183 -6.12 -10.93 1.92
N GLY A 184 -7.02 -11.03 2.93
CA GLY A 184 -7.57 -12.30 3.40
C GLY A 184 -6.57 -13.36 3.88
N THR A 185 -5.40 -12.97 4.39
CA THR A 185 -4.34 -13.93 4.82
C THR A 185 -4.75 -14.88 5.96
N THR A 186 -5.90 -14.65 6.60
CA THR A 186 -6.41 -15.43 7.75
C THR A 186 -7.90 -15.76 7.65
N GLY A 187 -8.43 -15.87 6.44
CA GLY A 187 -9.85 -16.12 6.18
C GLY A 187 -10.35 -15.34 4.98
N ASN A 188 -11.66 -15.15 4.87
CA ASN A 188 -12.22 -14.35 3.80
C ASN A 188 -11.74 -12.89 3.88
N PRO A 189 -11.51 -12.22 2.73
CA PRO A 189 -11.20 -10.79 2.69
C PRO A 189 -12.25 -9.98 3.43
N LYS A 190 -11.81 -8.99 4.21
CA LYS A 190 -12.69 -8.09 4.97
C LYS A 190 -12.68 -6.69 4.38
N GLY A 191 -13.85 -6.09 4.22
CA GLY A 191 -13.99 -4.73 3.71
C GLY A 191 -13.72 -3.69 4.80
N VAL A 192 -12.98 -2.65 4.46
CA VAL A 192 -12.78 -1.45 5.28
C VAL A 192 -13.36 -0.26 4.56
N LEU A 193 -14.28 0.44 5.22
CA LEU A 193 -15.05 1.54 4.65
C LEU A 193 -14.48 2.88 5.12
N TYR A 194 -13.85 3.63 4.21
CA TYR A 194 -13.30 4.95 4.51
C TYR A 194 -14.36 6.03 4.35
N SER A 195 -14.39 7.00 5.25
CA SER A 195 -15.24 8.18 5.14
C SER A 195 -14.55 9.30 4.34
N HIS A 196 -15.32 10.31 3.94
CA HIS A 196 -14.76 11.55 3.39
C HIS A 196 -13.78 12.18 4.38
N ARG A 197 -14.19 12.30 5.66
CA ARG A 197 -13.36 12.86 6.74
C ARG A 197 -12.05 12.12 6.90
N SER A 198 -12.07 10.80 6.98
CA SER A 198 -10.84 10.00 7.15
C SER A 198 -9.88 10.19 5.97
N THR A 199 -10.40 10.23 4.74
CA THR A 199 -9.64 10.43 3.51
C THR A 199 -9.02 11.83 3.44
N VAL A 200 -9.77 12.88 3.79
CA VAL A 200 -9.27 14.27 3.78
C VAL A 200 -8.20 14.49 4.83
N LEU A 201 -8.42 14.01 6.08
CA LEU A 201 -7.43 14.13 7.15
C LEU A 201 -6.14 13.38 6.82
N HIS A 202 -6.26 12.16 6.27
CA HIS A 202 -5.10 11.40 5.79
C HIS A 202 -4.34 12.15 4.68
N ALA A 203 -5.05 12.75 3.71
CA ALA A 203 -4.43 13.54 2.64
C ALA A 203 -3.71 14.77 3.18
N LEU A 204 -4.30 15.49 4.14
CA LEU A 204 -3.67 16.63 4.81
C LEU A 204 -2.38 16.23 5.54
N VAL A 205 -2.43 15.16 6.33
CA VAL A 205 -1.25 14.66 7.04
C VAL A 205 -0.16 14.21 6.07
N SER A 206 -0.50 13.57 4.96
CA SER A 206 0.48 13.19 3.93
C SER A 206 1.22 14.40 3.33
N CYS A 207 0.62 15.59 3.34
CA CYS A 207 1.25 16.83 2.89
C CYS A 207 2.11 17.51 3.96
N MET A 208 2.07 17.08 5.24
CA MET A 208 2.90 17.69 6.30
C MET A 208 4.38 17.40 6.09
N THR A 209 5.24 18.32 6.57
CA THR A 209 6.70 18.30 6.34
C THR A 209 7.37 17.00 6.81
N ASP A 210 6.98 16.51 7.99
CA ASP A 210 7.58 15.33 8.63
C ASP A 210 6.82 14.03 8.31
N THR A 211 6.05 14.01 7.21
CA THR A 211 5.38 12.83 6.67
C THR A 211 5.89 12.54 5.26
N LEU A 212 5.02 12.55 4.22
CA LEU A 212 5.45 12.42 2.83
C LEU A 212 5.84 13.78 2.21
N SER A 213 5.51 14.88 2.87
CA SER A 213 5.89 16.24 2.51
C SER A 213 5.51 16.64 1.07
N LEU A 214 4.30 16.25 0.61
CA LEU A 214 3.85 16.55 -0.75
C LEU A 214 3.63 18.05 -0.94
N ARG A 215 4.09 18.56 -2.08
CA ARG A 215 4.11 20.00 -2.39
C ARG A 215 3.51 20.26 -3.76
N GLN A 216 3.06 21.48 -3.98
CA GLN A 216 2.56 21.96 -5.28
C GLN A 216 3.60 21.81 -6.41
N SER A 217 4.90 21.90 -6.08
CA SER A 217 6.00 21.76 -7.04
C SER A 217 6.31 20.30 -7.41
N ASP A 218 5.70 19.32 -6.75
CA ASP A 218 6.03 17.92 -6.97
C ASP A 218 5.43 17.35 -8.27
N SER A 219 6.13 16.34 -8.78
CA SER A 219 5.67 15.35 -9.75
C SER A 219 5.63 14.00 -9.06
N VAL A 220 4.42 13.49 -8.79
CA VAL A 220 4.16 12.34 -7.94
C VAL A 220 3.85 11.11 -8.77
N LEU A 221 4.63 10.04 -8.59
CA LEU A 221 4.45 8.74 -9.27
C LEU A 221 3.94 7.68 -8.25
N PRO A 222 2.62 7.43 -8.18
CA PRO A 222 2.08 6.32 -7.42
C PRO A 222 2.31 5.01 -8.17
N VAL A 223 3.43 4.33 -7.89
CA VAL A 223 3.67 2.96 -8.39
C VAL A 223 2.83 1.96 -7.62
N VAL A 224 2.55 2.27 -6.35
CA VAL A 224 1.58 1.53 -5.54
C VAL A 224 0.23 1.50 -6.25
N PRO A 225 -0.40 0.30 -6.40
CA PRO A 225 -1.62 0.17 -7.18
C PRO A 225 -2.81 0.94 -6.57
N MET A 226 -3.58 1.62 -7.41
CA MET A 226 -4.83 2.28 -7.01
C MET A 226 -5.91 1.28 -6.54
N PHE A 227 -5.81 0.03 -6.93
CA PHE A 227 -6.71 -1.01 -6.44
C PHE A 227 -6.37 -1.52 -5.02
N HIS A 228 -5.33 -1.01 -4.36
CA HIS A 228 -4.93 -1.46 -3.02
C HIS A 228 -4.75 -0.28 -2.06
N ALA A 229 -5.50 -0.32 -0.93
CA ALA A 229 -5.47 0.69 0.12
C ALA A 229 -5.37 2.13 -0.43
N ALA A 230 -6.26 2.47 -1.38
CA ALA A 230 -6.38 3.79 -2.00
C ALA A 230 -5.08 4.37 -2.59
N ALA A 231 -4.17 3.53 -3.11
CA ALA A 231 -2.83 3.95 -3.55
C ALA A 231 -2.09 4.78 -2.48
N TRP A 232 -2.24 4.38 -1.22
CA TRP A 232 -1.70 5.07 -0.04
C TRP A 232 -2.12 6.53 0.10
N GLY A 233 -3.33 6.86 -0.41
CA GLY A 233 -3.90 8.20 -0.38
C GLY A 233 -3.25 9.21 -1.34
N LEU A 234 -2.26 8.80 -2.14
CA LEU A 234 -1.54 9.69 -3.07
C LEU A 234 -2.45 10.35 -4.11
N PRO A 235 -3.48 9.68 -4.68
CA PRO A 235 -4.41 10.34 -5.58
C PRO A 235 -5.15 11.52 -4.95
N TYR A 236 -5.41 11.47 -3.64
CA TYR A 236 -6.05 12.56 -2.91
C TYR A 236 -5.06 13.63 -2.45
N SER A 237 -3.95 13.22 -1.87
CA SER A 237 -2.94 14.15 -1.33
C SER A 237 -2.21 14.93 -2.42
N ALA A 238 -1.92 14.32 -3.58
CA ALA A 238 -1.31 15.03 -4.71
C ALA A 238 -2.26 16.06 -5.32
N VAL A 239 -3.55 15.72 -5.48
CA VAL A 239 -4.58 16.67 -5.95
C VAL A 239 -4.79 17.79 -4.95
N LEU A 240 -4.86 17.51 -3.64
CA LEU A 240 -4.91 18.52 -2.58
C LEU A 240 -3.73 19.49 -2.65
N ALA A 241 -2.51 18.96 -2.81
CA ALA A 241 -1.29 19.76 -2.93
C ALA A 241 -1.24 20.59 -4.22
N GLY A 242 -1.96 20.20 -5.27
CA GLY A 242 -1.83 20.75 -6.63
C GLY A 242 -0.56 20.27 -7.34
N ALA A 243 -0.10 19.06 -7.02
CA ALA A 243 1.06 18.42 -7.64
C ALA A 243 0.70 17.80 -8.99
N THR A 244 1.69 17.60 -9.85
CA THR A 244 1.53 16.78 -11.06
C THR A 244 1.41 15.31 -10.67
N LEU A 245 0.45 14.58 -11.24
CA LEU A 245 0.32 13.14 -11.10
C LEU A 245 0.85 12.42 -12.34
N VAL A 246 1.72 11.43 -12.14
CA VAL A 246 2.29 10.59 -13.20
C VAL A 246 1.83 9.16 -12.98
N MET A 247 0.88 8.69 -13.78
CA MET A 247 0.27 7.38 -13.66
C MET A 247 1.00 6.36 -14.55
N PRO A 248 1.58 5.28 -13.97
CA PRO A 248 2.45 4.36 -14.70
C PRO A 248 1.70 3.39 -15.63
N GLY A 249 0.36 3.29 -15.53
CA GLY A 249 -0.42 2.28 -16.23
C GLY A 249 0.01 0.85 -15.86
N PRO A 250 0.01 -0.09 -16.82
CA PRO A 250 0.39 -1.48 -16.56
C PRO A 250 1.91 -1.73 -16.50
N HIS A 251 2.77 -0.72 -16.79
CA HIS A 251 4.22 -0.88 -16.95
C HIS A 251 4.96 -0.63 -15.64
N LEU A 252 5.09 -1.65 -14.80
CA LEU A 252 5.64 -1.57 -13.44
C LEU A 252 7.03 -2.21 -13.30
N ASP A 253 7.70 -2.58 -14.39
CA ASP A 253 9.09 -3.03 -14.37
C ASP A 253 10.07 -1.88 -14.12
N GLY A 254 11.25 -2.19 -13.56
CA GLY A 254 12.22 -1.18 -13.13
C GLY A 254 12.69 -0.24 -14.24
N VAL A 255 12.94 -0.76 -15.45
CA VAL A 255 13.39 0.04 -16.61
C VAL A 255 12.29 0.98 -17.06
N SER A 256 11.06 0.47 -17.23
CA SER A 256 9.90 1.29 -17.64
C SER A 256 9.60 2.40 -16.64
N LEU A 257 9.75 2.12 -15.33
CA LEU A 257 9.54 3.14 -14.30
C LEU A 257 10.66 4.18 -14.30
N LEU A 258 11.93 3.78 -14.47
CA LEU A 258 13.05 4.71 -14.57
C LEU A 258 12.96 5.61 -15.81
N ASP A 259 12.55 5.05 -16.96
CA ASP A 259 12.29 5.85 -18.17
C ASP A 259 11.24 6.94 -17.89
N LEU A 260 10.16 6.58 -17.18
CA LEU A 260 9.09 7.51 -16.82
C LEU A 260 9.56 8.55 -15.78
N MET A 261 10.30 8.10 -14.74
CA MET A 261 10.84 8.98 -13.70
C MET A 261 11.78 10.04 -14.26
N ALA A 262 12.68 9.65 -15.17
CA ALA A 262 13.62 10.56 -15.80
C ALA A 262 12.94 11.53 -16.78
N ALA A 263 12.01 11.02 -17.62
CA ALA A 263 11.30 11.84 -18.62
C ALA A 263 10.40 12.90 -17.97
N GLU A 264 9.65 12.53 -16.92
CA GLU A 264 8.64 13.40 -16.28
C GLU A 264 9.17 14.11 -15.02
N LYS A 265 10.49 14.05 -14.79
CA LYS A 265 11.14 14.70 -13.64
C LYS A 265 10.42 14.42 -12.32
N VAL A 266 10.11 13.14 -12.10
CA VAL A 266 9.42 12.69 -10.89
C VAL A 266 10.22 13.10 -9.65
N THR A 267 9.53 13.67 -8.66
CA THR A 267 10.14 14.12 -7.40
C THR A 267 9.82 13.21 -6.23
N VAL A 268 8.63 12.59 -6.26
CA VAL A 268 8.17 11.64 -5.23
C VAL A 268 7.62 10.41 -5.93
N ALA A 269 8.12 9.25 -5.56
CA ALA A 269 7.61 7.98 -6.05
C ALA A 269 7.27 7.05 -4.87
N ALA A 270 6.18 6.28 -4.96
CA ALA A 270 5.76 5.39 -3.89
C ALA A 270 5.46 3.98 -4.40
N GLY A 271 6.02 2.98 -3.76
CA GLY A 271 5.88 1.59 -4.17
C GLY A 271 6.33 0.59 -3.11
N VAL A 272 6.17 -0.69 -3.43
CA VAL A 272 6.54 -1.80 -2.56
C VAL A 272 8.00 -2.22 -2.77
N PRO A 273 8.67 -2.86 -1.77
CA PRO A 273 10.09 -3.21 -1.85
C PRO A 273 10.49 -4.00 -3.10
N THR A 274 9.64 -4.88 -3.62
CA THR A 274 9.92 -5.68 -4.82
C THR A 274 10.10 -4.84 -6.09
N ILE A 275 9.31 -3.78 -6.22
CA ILE A 275 9.46 -2.82 -7.33
C ILE A 275 10.78 -2.06 -7.18
N TRP A 276 11.08 -1.61 -5.97
CA TRP A 276 12.30 -0.86 -5.68
C TRP A 276 13.57 -1.68 -5.86
N LEU A 277 13.57 -2.97 -5.54
CA LEU A 277 14.68 -3.88 -5.86
C LEU A 277 14.94 -3.96 -7.37
N GLY A 278 13.88 -4.02 -8.19
CA GLY A 278 14.00 -3.98 -9.64
C GLY A 278 14.59 -2.67 -10.17
N ILE A 279 14.19 -1.53 -9.60
CA ILE A 279 14.75 -0.21 -9.92
C ILE A 279 16.23 -0.13 -9.49
N LEU A 280 16.56 -0.58 -8.27
CA LEU A 280 17.94 -0.58 -7.78
C LEU A 280 18.85 -1.43 -8.67
N ALA A 281 18.40 -2.62 -9.06
CA ALA A 281 19.15 -3.50 -9.96
C ALA A 281 19.37 -2.85 -11.34
N ALA A 282 18.39 -2.14 -11.89
CA ALA A 282 18.55 -1.44 -13.17
C ALA A 282 19.51 -0.25 -13.06
N LEU A 283 19.43 0.53 -11.97
CA LEU A 283 20.36 1.63 -11.70
C LEU A 283 21.80 1.13 -11.48
N ASP A 284 21.98 0.00 -10.79
CA ASP A 284 23.30 -0.61 -10.58
C ASP A 284 23.91 -1.12 -11.90
N ALA A 285 23.08 -1.67 -12.79
CA ALA A 285 23.52 -2.16 -14.10
C ALA A 285 23.91 -1.03 -15.05
N GLU A 286 23.17 0.06 -15.07
CA GLU A 286 23.35 1.19 -15.99
C GLU A 286 23.30 2.54 -15.24
N PRO A 287 24.29 2.88 -14.39
CA PRO A 287 24.23 4.01 -13.45
C PRO A 287 24.10 5.41 -14.10
N LYS A 288 24.40 5.54 -15.40
CA LYS A 288 24.38 6.81 -16.13
C LYS A 288 23.24 6.92 -17.15
N ARG A 289 22.40 5.91 -17.24
CA ARG A 289 21.33 5.87 -18.26
C ARG A 289 20.19 6.82 -17.94
N TRP A 290 19.82 6.96 -16.68
CA TRP A 290 18.67 7.77 -16.26
C TRP A 290 19.11 8.93 -15.36
N ASP A 291 18.62 10.12 -15.66
CA ASP A 291 18.70 11.26 -14.74
C ASP A 291 17.54 11.22 -13.75
N VAL A 292 17.81 10.71 -12.55
CA VAL A 292 16.87 10.65 -11.44
C VAL A 292 17.16 11.70 -10.35
N SER A 293 17.96 12.73 -10.65
CA SER A 293 18.36 13.78 -9.71
C SER A 293 17.18 14.62 -9.20
N SER A 294 16.05 14.63 -9.91
CA SER A 294 14.80 15.25 -9.46
C SER A 294 14.12 14.52 -8.30
N VAL A 295 14.41 13.21 -8.10
CA VAL A 295 13.76 12.39 -7.09
C VAL A 295 14.28 12.77 -5.70
N ARG A 296 13.43 13.37 -4.89
CA ARG A 296 13.74 13.77 -3.51
C ARG A 296 13.26 12.77 -2.46
N SER A 297 12.32 11.90 -2.80
CA SER A 297 11.80 10.89 -1.88
C SER A 297 11.27 9.68 -2.62
N MET A 298 11.73 8.51 -2.19
CA MET A 298 11.17 7.21 -2.58
C MET A 298 10.46 6.61 -1.37
N VAL A 299 9.14 6.58 -1.42
CA VAL A 299 8.32 6.03 -0.32
C VAL A 299 8.22 4.52 -0.48
N ILE A 300 8.60 3.80 0.55
CA ILE A 300 8.53 2.33 0.60
C ILE A 300 7.57 1.91 1.71
N GLY A 301 6.68 0.99 1.41
CA GLY A 301 5.74 0.44 2.39
C GLY A 301 5.16 -0.90 1.94
N GLY A 302 4.17 -1.39 2.69
CA GLY A 302 3.49 -2.65 2.39
C GLY A 302 4.19 -3.90 2.90
N SER A 303 5.52 -3.89 3.01
CA SER A 303 6.34 -4.89 3.72
C SER A 303 7.63 -4.25 4.22
N ALA A 304 8.36 -4.94 5.09
CA ALA A 304 9.65 -4.44 5.60
C ALA A 304 10.63 -4.20 4.44
N ALA A 305 11.28 -3.04 4.46
CA ALA A 305 12.33 -2.69 3.52
C ALA A 305 13.68 -3.14 4.06
N PRO A 306 14.48 -3.97 3.31
CA PRO A 306 15.81 -4.33 3.75
C PRO A 306 16.71 -3.10 3.94
N ALA A 307 17.45 -3.04 5.06
CA ALA A 307 18.37 -1.94 5.32
C ALA A 307 19.43 -1.81 4.20
N SER A 308 19.87 -2.93 3.62
CA SER A 308 20.80 -2.96 2.49
C SER A 308 20.26 -2.29 1.22
N MET A 309 18.95 -2.36 0.99
CA MET A 309 18.30 -1.67 -0.13
C MET A 309 18.27 -0.16 0.11
N ILE A 310 17.87 0.27 1.32
CA ILE A 310 17.84 1.69 1.71
C ILE A 310 19.23 2.30 1.58
N GLU A 311 20.24 1.61 2.11
CA GLU A 311 21.64 2.01 2.01
C GLU A 311 22.14 2.04 0.56
N GLY A 312 21.72 1.06 -0.25
CA GLY A 312 22.06 0.97 -1.67
C GLY A 312 21.57 2.19 -2.45
N PHE A 313 20.33 2.58 -2.30
CA PHE A 313 19.79 3.79 -2.94
C PHE A 313 20.53 5.05 -2.50
N SER A 314 20.74 5.23 -1.19
CA SER A 314 21.39 6.42 -0.65
C SER A 314 22.86 6.50 -1.07
N LYS A 315 23.67 5.46 -0.83
CA LYS A 315 25.13 5.51 -1.04
C LYS A 315 25.56 5.44 -2.51
N ARG A 316 24.83 4.66 -3.34
CA ARG A 316 25.24 4.46 -4.74
C ARG A 316 24.57 5.43 -5.71
N HIS A 317 23.36 5.87 -5.40
CA HIS A 317 22.55 6.67 -6.32
C HIS A 317 22.08 8.01 -5.75
N GLY A 318 22.39 8.33 -4.48
CA GLY A 318 22.01 9.59 -3.84
C GLY A 318 20.49 9.75 -3.66
N LEU A 319 19.75 8.65 -3.65
CA LEU A 319 18.28 8.65 -3.54
C LEU A 319 17.85 8.37 -2.10
N GLU A 320 17.03 9.27 -1.55
CA GLU A 320 16.53 9.12 -0.19
C GLU A 320 15.28 8.24 -0.16
N VAL A 321 15.32 7.26 0.74
CA VAL A 321 14.21 6.32 0.98
C VAL A 321 13.48 6.71 2.25
N THR A 322 12.16 6.84 2.16
CA THR A 322 11.25 7.05 3.29
C THR A 322 10.44 5.78 3.50
N HIS A 323 10.76 5.03 4.54
CA HIS A 323 9.99 3.84 4.89
C HIS A 323 8.71 4.26 5.64
N ALA A 324 7.59 3.65 5.29
CA ALA A 324 6.29 3.91 5.90
C ALA A 324 5.59 2.59 6.24
N TRP A 325 4.85 2.60 7.34
CA TRP A 325 3.99 1.50 7.72
C TRP A 325 2.54 1.93 7.73
N GLY A 326 1.71 1.00 7.35
CA GLY A 326 0.27 1.14 7.38
C GLY A 326 -0.41 -0.12 6.86
N MET A 327 -1.71 -0.13 6.93
CA MET A 327 -2.53 -1.25 6.50
C MET A 327 -3.89 -0.75 6.01
N THR A 328 -4.72 -1.62 5.43
CA THR A 328 -6.04 -1.21 4.94
C THR A 328 -6.85 -0.54 6.06
N GLU A 329 -6.74 -1.06 7.27
CA GLU A 329 -7.46 -0.57 8.45
C GLU A 329 -6.96 0.80 8.97
N THR A 330 -5.85 1.32 8.45
CA THR A 330 -5.31 2.65 8.81
C THR A 330 -5.36 3.67 7.66
N ASN A 331 -6.06 3.43 6.58
CA ASN A 331 -6.41 4.29 5.42
C ASN A 331 -5.24 4.91 4.58
N PRO A 332 -4.04 4.36 4.35
CA PRO A 332 -3.44 3.33 5.17
C PRO A 332 -2.36 3.83 6.14
N LEU A 333 -1.94 5.12 6.14
CA LEU A 333 -0.71 5.61 6.77
C LEU A 333 -0.82 5.63 8.31
N GLY A 334 0.05 4.87 8.98
CA GLY A 334 0.18 4.86 10.44
C GLY A 334 1.49 5.49 10.94
N THR A 335 2.63 5.13 10.34
CA THR A 335 3.95 5.64 10.76
C THR A 335 4.84 5.96 9.57
N VAL A 336 5.84 6.84 9.76
CA VAL A 336 6.83 7.25 8.76
C VAL A 336 8.22 7.32 9.38
N ALA A 337 9.23 6.75 8.71
CA ALA A 337 10.59 6.64 9.19
C ALA A 337 11.47 7.84 8.80
N ASN A 338 11.01 9.05 9.09
CA ASN A 338 11.87 10.22 8.99
C ASN A 338 12.89 10.26 10.12
N VAL A 339 14.09 10.78 9.85
CA VAL A 339 15.13 10.94 10.87
C VAL A 339 14.79 12.15 11.74
N LYS A 340 14.54 11.92 13.02
CA LYS A 340 14.26 12.99 13.96
C LYS A 340 15.45 13.90 14.19
N HIS A 341 15.19 15.15 14.58
CA HIS A 341 16.23 16.12 14.90
C HIS A 341 17.19 15.63 16.01
N SER A 342 16.70 14.89 17.01
CA SER A 342 17.51 14.22 18.03
C SER A 342 18.60 13.30 17.48
N LEU A 343 18.40 12.79 16.26
CA LEU A 343 19.35 11.92 15.56
C LEU A 343 20.18 12.65 14.48
N ALA A 344 19.95 13.96 14.27
CA ALA A 344 20.56 14.70 13.17
C ALA A 344 22.11 14.71 13.23
N GLU A 345 22.66 14.77 14.45
CA GLU A 345 24.10 14.78 14.71
C GLU A 345 24.70 13.39 15.01
N LYS A 346 23.86 12.34 15.01
CA LYS A 346 24.32 10.95 15.19
C LYS A 346 25.02 10.43 13.93
N GLY A 347 25.73 9.32 14.09
CA GLY A 347 26.41 8.64 12.99
C GLY A 347 25.45 8.06 11.94
N ASP A 348 26.00 7.68 10.79
CA ASP A 348 25.22 7.10 9.67
C ASP A 348 24.53 5.80 10.06
N ALA A 349 25.12 5.03 11.00
CA ALA A 349 24.54 3.78 11.47
C ALA A 349 23.21 4.02 12.24
N GLU A 350 23.16 5.00 13.12
CA GLU A 350 21.95 5.35 13.87
C GLU A 350 20.87 5.93 12.94
N LYS A 351 21.26 6.76 11.98
CA LYS A 351 20.35 7.30 10.96
C LYS A 351 19.77 6.20 10.07
N LEU A 352 20.61 5.26 9.62
CA LEU A 352 20.17 4.09 8.85
C LEU A 352 19.25 3.21 9.70
N HIS A 353 19.59 3.03 10.98
CA HIS A 353 18.76 2.28 11.90
C HIS A 353 17.35 2.89 12.04
N ALA A 354 17.22 4.22 12.14
CA ALA A 354 15.94 4.91 12.14
C ALA A 354 15.20 4.76 10.80
N ARG A 355 15.88 4.97 9.65
CA ARG A 355 15.28 4.85 8.31
C ARG A 355 14.82 3.44 7.96
N ALA A 356 15.49 2.40 8.49
CA ALA A 356 15.12 1.01 8.27
C ALA A 356 14.00 0.52 9.21
N SER A 357 13.61 1.33 10.21
CA SER A 357 12.42 1.06 11.04
C SER A 357 11.13 1.32 10.24
N GLN A 358 9.98 0.99 10.80
CA GLN A 358 8.69 1.41 10.26
C GLN A 358 8.35 2.86 10.60
N GLY A 359 9.24 3.56 11.33
CA GLY A 359 9.09 4.94 11.72
C GLY A 359 8.29 5.16 13.00
N TYR A 360 7.92 6.39 13.24
CA TYR A 360 7.09 6.82 14.37
C TYR A 360 5.73 7.28 13.88
N ALA A 361 4.75 7.29 14.79
CA ALA A 361 3.37 7.64 14.48
C ALA A 361 3.26 9.00 13.81
N VAL A 362 2.51 9.08 12.72
CA VAL A 362 2.17 10.37 12.09
C VAL A 362 1.20 11.16 12.98
N PRO A 363 1.10 12.49 12.82
CA PRO A 363 0.17 13.28 13.62
C PRO A 363 -1.24 12.71 13.66
N PHE A 364 -1.87 12.71 14.86
CA PHE A 364 -3.18 12.15 15.17
C PHE A 364 -3.28 10.61 15.19
N VAL A 365 -2.24 9.86 14.83
CA VAL A 365 -2.18 8.43 15.08
C VAL A 365 -1.43 8.18 16.38
N GLU A 366 -2.03 7.39 17.25
CA GLU A 366 -1.41 6.92 18.48
C GLU A 366 -1.00 5.47 18.34
N THR A 367 0.13 5.10 18.95
CA THR A 367 0.68 3.74 18.95
C THR A 367 1.02 3.29 20.36
N ARG A 368 0.71 2.05 20.69
CA ARG A 368 1.20 1.35 21.87
C ARG A 368 1.52 -0.10 21.50
N HIS A 369 2.35 -0.78 22.28
CA HIS A 369 2.51 -2.21 22.17
C HIS A 369 2.20 -2.86 23.52
N VAL A 370 1.59 -4.03 23.46
CA VAL A 370 1.03 -4.71 24.63
C VAL A 370 1.49 -6.16 24.68
N ASP A 371 1.52 -6.71 25.90
CA ASP A 371 1.70 -8.15 26.12
C ASP A 371 0.41 -8.95 25.85
N ASP A 372 0.47 -10.27 25.98
CA ASP A 372 -0.68 -11.18 25.80
C ASP A 372 -1.84 -10.90 26.79
N ALA A 373 -1.57 -10.21 27.91
CA ALA A 373 -2.57 -9.79 28.89
C ALA A 373 -3.16 -8.40 28.59
N GLY A 374 -2.67 -7.70 27.55
CA GLY A 374 -3.08 -6.36 27.18
C GLY A 374 -2.42 -5.24 27.98
N SER A 375 -1.38 -5.54 28.79
CA SER A 375 -0.62 -4.53 29.52
C SER A 375 0.33 -3.78 28.60
N VAL A 376 0.36 -2.45 28.73
CA VAL A 376 1.25 -1.61 27.91
C VAL A 376 2.71 -1.84 28.33
N LEU A 377 3.54 -2.11 27.35
CA LEU A 377 4.96 -2.41 27.51
C LEU A 377 5.85 -1.16 27.45
N PRO A 378 7.07 -1.21 28.04
CA PRO A 378 8.00 -0.09 28.03
C PRO A 378 8.58 0.16 26.61
N ARG A 379 8.83 1.43 26.29
CA ARG A 379 9.48 1.85 25.04
C ARG A 379 11.00 1.78 25.15
N ASP A 380 11.53 0.57 25.31
CA ASP A 380 12.97 0.31 25.51
C ASP A 380 13.69 -0.17 24.25
N GLY A 381 12.96 -0.37 23.14
CA GLY A 381 13.48 -0.85 21.88
C GLY A 381 13.79 -2.36 21.85
N ALA A 382 13.51 -3.07 22.94
CA ALA A 382 13.86 -4.48 23.13
C ALA A 382 12.66 -5.37 23.45
N THR A 383 11.72 -4.88 24.27
CA THR A 383 10.55 -5.64 24.69
C THR A 383 9.53 -5.78 23.54
N PHE A 384 9.18 -7.02 23.20
CA PHE A 384 8.24 -7.33 22.11
C PHE A 384 6.79 -7.32 22.60
N GLY A 385 5.89 -6.79 21.77
CA GLY A 385 4.46 -6.83 22.03
C GLY A 385 3.64 -6.60 20.77
N GLU A 386 2.33 -6.90 20.83
CA GLU A 386 1.42 -6.61 19.72
C GLU A 386 1.21 -5.10 19.58
N LEU A 387 1.38 -4.59 18.36
CA LEU A 387 1.12 -3.19 18.04
C LEU A 387 -0.38 -2.92 18.03
N GLU A 388 -0.81 -1.95 18.81
CA GLU A 388 -2.14 -1.38 18.78
C GLU A 388 -2.10 0.07 18.34
N VAL A 389 -3.10 0.47 17.53
CA VAL A 389 -3.18 1.82 16.98
C VAL A 389 -4.59 2.40 17.11
N ARG A 390 -4.67 3.73 17.21
CA ARG A 390 -5.94 4.46 17.07
C ARG A 390 -5.70 5.82 16.42
N GLY A 391 -6.73 6.38 15.78
CA GLY A 391 -6.64 7.69 15.13
C GLY A 391 -7.86 7.98 14.28
N PRO A 392 -8.01 9.22 13.76
CA PRO A 392 -9.22 9.66 13.08
C PRO A 392 -9.45 9.02 11.70
N TRP A 393 -8.51 8.25 11.19
CA TRP A 393 -8.64 7.44 9.98
C TRP A 393 -8.29 5.96 10.20
N VAL A 394 -8.19 5.52 11.45
CA VAL A 394 -8.14 4.10 11.80
C VAL A 394 -9.56 3.56 11.82
N ALA A 395 -9.79 2.40 11.21
CA ALA A 395 -11.11 1.79 11.14
C ALA A 395 -11.67 1.49 12.54
N ALA A 396 -12.95 1.75 12.74
CA ALA A 396 -13.69 1.42 13.96
C ALA A 396 -14.36 0.04 13.90
N SER A 397 -14.60 -0.48 12.69
CA SER A 397 -15.12 -1.84 12.43
C SER A 397 -14.81 -2.21 10.97
N TYR A 398 -15.03 -3.48 10.61
CA TYR A 398 -15.11 -3.89 9.22
C TYR A 398 -16.51 -3.66 8.64
N PHE A 399 -16.61 -3.62 7.33
CA PHE A 399 -17.86 -3.38 6.58
C PHE A 399 -18.95 -4.41 6.88
N SER A 400 -18.59 -5.67 7.11
CA SER A 400 -19.49 -6.78 7.45
C SER A 400 -19.65 -7.02 8.95
N ASP A 401 -19.14 -6.10 9.80
CA ASP A 401 -19.10 -6.23 11.27
C ASP A 401 -18.38 -7.49 11.81
N ASP A 402 -17.70 -8.23 10.94
CA ASP A 402 -16.90 -9.40 11.31
C ASP A 402 -15.58 -8.97 11.99
N GLY A 403 -15.15 -9.70 13.03
CA GLY A 403 -13.86 -9.49 13.68
C GLY A 403 -13.85 -8.35 14.70
N ALA A 404 -14.92 -8.20 15.47
CA ALA A 404 -15.02 -7.27 16.59
C ALA A 404 -13.90 -7.47 17.65
N ASP A 405 -13.33 -8.68 17.74
CA ASP A 405 -12.20 -9.03 18.57
C ASP A 405 -10.89 -8.30 18.22
N ARG A 406 -10.86 -7.65 17.04
CA ARG A 406 -9.72 -6.82 16.62
C ARG A 406 -9.68 -5.45 17.29
N TRP A 407 -10.73 -5.05 17.98
CA TRP A 407 -10.77 -3.79 18.74
C TRP A 407 -10.83 -4.06 20.24
N THR A 408 -10.05 -3.29 20.99
CA THR A 408 -10.10 -3.31 22.44
C THR A 408 -11.30 -2.51 22.96
N SER A 409 -11.72 -2.77 24.19
CA SER A 409 -12.84 -2.03 24.81
C SER A 409 -12.57 -0.55 25.00
N ASP A 410 -11.29 -0.12 25.03
CA ASP A 410 -10.85 1.28 25.12
C ASP A 410 -10.52 1.91 23.76
N GLY A 411 -10.95 1.25 22.64
CA GLY A 411 -10.96 1.81 21.28
C GLY A 411 -9.64 1.73 20.52
N TRP A 412 -8.76 0.77 20.81
CA TRP A 412 -7.57 0.50 20.04
C TRP A 412 -7.80 -0.63 19.04
N PHE A 413 -7.25 -0.48 17.86
CA PHE A 413 -7.21 -1.52 16.84
C PHE A 413 -5.95 -2.36 17.00
N LYS A 414 -6.12 -3.68 17.13
CA LYS A 414 -5.06 -4.70 17.20
C LYS A 414 -4.57 -5.02 15.79
N THR A 415 -3.34 -4.63 15.47
CA THR A 415 -2.81 -4.74 14.11
C THR A 415 -2.42 -6.17 13.73
N GLY A 416 -2.11 -7.00 14.71
CA GLY A 416 -1.51 -8.32 14.51
C GLY A 416 -0.03 -8.26 14.11
N ASP A 417 0.60 -7.08 14.17
CA ASP A 417 2.04 -6.93 14.02
C ASP A 417 2.70 -6.98 15.40
N VAL A 418 3.72 -7.78 15.55
CA VAL A 418 4.57 -7.81 16.76
C VAL A 418 5.74 -6.87 16.54
N VAL A 419 5.94 -5.96 17.48
CA VAL A 419 6.89 -4.86 17.35
C VAL A 419 7.71 -4.65 18.63
N THR A 420 8.82 -3.93 18.47
CA THR A 420 9.43 -3.17 19.56
C THR A 420 9.20 -1.68 19.32
N LEU A 421 9.04 -0.88 20.40
CA LEU A 421 9.05 0.56 20.35
C LEU A 421 10.25 1.07 21.15
N ASP A 422 11.02 1.99 20.59
CA ASP A 422 12.13 2.62 21.31
C ASP A 422 11.71 3.92 21.99
N GLY A 423 12.62 4.50 22.80
CA GLY A 423 12.39 5.75 23.53
C GLY A 423 12.10 6.96 22.64
N GLU A 424 12.51 6.91 21.35
CA GLU A 424 12.20 7.92 20.34
C GLU A 424 10.84 7.67 19.67
N GLY A 425 10.19 6.52 19.94
CA GLY A 425 8.91 6.12 19.39
C GLY A 425 8.99 5.45 18.01
N TYR A 426 10.18 5.05 17.56
CA TYR A 426 10.32 4.26 16.34
C TYR A 426 9.77 2.85 16.55
N VAL A 427 8.87 2.46 15.67
CA VAL A 427 8.29 1.13 15.59
C VAL A 427 9.21 0.24 14.75
N ARG A 428 9.50 -0.96 15.26
CA ARG A 428 10.19 -2.02 14.50
C ARG A 428 9.34 -3.25 14.48
N ILE A 429 8.84 -3.61 13.31
CA ILE A 429 8.14 -4.88 13.13
C ILE A 429 9.16 -6.00 13.26
N THR A 430 8.90 -6.85 14.23
CA THR A 430 9.65 -8.08 14.47
C THR A 430 9.06 -9.21 13.66
N ASP A 431 7.72 -9.30 13.64
CA ASP A 431 6.99 -10.30 12.87
C ASP A 431 5.48 -10.01 12.84
N ARG A 432 4.73 -10.87 12.14
CA ARG A 432 3.29 -11.00 12.35
C ARG A 432 3.04 -11.94 13.54
N ALA A 433 2.04 -11.67 14.37
CA ALA A 433 1.70 -12.52 15.52
C ALA A 433 1.53 -14.01 15.15
N LYS A 434 1.06 -14.28 13.92
CA LYS A 434 0.91 -15.63 13.36
C LYS A 434 2.18 -16.23 12.75
N ASP A 435 3.20 -15.43 12.50
CA ASP A 435 4.44 -15.81 11.82
C ASP A 435 5.66 -15.77 12.76
N VAL A 436 5.48 -15.21 13.97
CA VAL A 436 6.48 -15.23 15.04
C VAL A 436 6.85 -16.67 15.36
N ILE A 437 8.14 -16.94 15.47
CA ILE A 437 8.67 -18.26 15.81
C ILE A 437 8.83 -18.33 17.31
N LYS A 438 8.08 -19.22 17.97
CA LYS A 438 8.13 -19.42 19.44
C LYS A 438 8.97 -20.64 19.76
N SER A 439 10.26 -20.45 19.99
CA SER A 439 11.22 -21.53 20.23
C SER A 439 11.52 -21.67 21.71
N GLY A 440 11.02 -22.74 22.35
CA GLY A 440 11.26 -23.00 23.77
C GLY A 440 10.77 -21.89 24.71
N GLY A 441 9.73 -21.16 24.32
CA GLY A 441 9.18 -20.02 25.06
C GLY A 441 9.82 -18.67 24.73
N GLU A 442 10.89 -18.65 23.94
CA GLU A 442 11.55 -17.43 23.47
C GLU A 442 11.08 -17.05 22.05
N TRP A 443 11.02 -15.76 21.79
CA TRP A 443 10.58 -15.22 20.50
C TRP A 443 11.76 -15.00 19.57
N ILE A 444 11.65 -15.50 18.34
CA ILE A 444 12.64 -15.30 17.28
C ILE A 444 12.02 -14.47 16.17
N SER A 445 12.65 -13.35 15.84
CA SER A 445 12.23 -12.48 14.73
C SER A 445 12.61 -13.10 13.40
N SER A 446 11.61 -13.55 12.64
CA SER A 446 11.84 -14.02 11.29
C SER A 446 12.31 -12.89 10.37
N VAL A 447 11.79 -11.68 10.54
CA VAL A 447 12.15 -10.50 9.74
C VAL A 447 13.61 -10.09 9.95
N ALA A 448 14.11 -10.18 11.19
CA ALA A 448 15.52 -9.86 11.46
C ALA A 448 16.47 -10.84 10.76
N LEU A 449 16.15 -12.13 10.79
CA LEU A 449 16.90 -13.17 10.10
C LEU A 449 16.82 -13.03 8.58
N GLU A 450 15.66 -12.73 8.02
CA GLU A 450 15.45 -12.47 6.59
C GLU A 450 16.33 -11.31 6.11
N ASN A 451 16.32 -10.19 6.82
CA ASN A 451 17.15 -9.03 6.50
C ASN A 451 18.65 -9.35 6.54
N ALA A 452 19.07 -10.13 7.52
CA ALA A 452 20.47 -10.56 7.63
C ALA A 452 20.86 -11.49 6.47
N LEU A 453 20.01 -12.46 6.13
CA LEU A 453 20.25 -13.37 5.00
C LEU A 453 20.25 -12.63 3.66
N MET A 454 19.33 -11.67 3.46
CA MET A 454 19.29 -10.85 2.25
C MET A 454 20.47 -9.89 2.11
N SER A 455 21.27 -9.67 3.18
CA SER A 455 22.53 -8.94 3.08
C SER A 455 23.69 -9.77 2.51
N HIS A 456 23.51 -11.10 2.36
CA HIS A 456 24.51 -11.98 1.73
C HIS A 456 24.59 -11.70 0.23
N PRO A 457 25.80 -11.59 -0.38
CA PRO A 457 25.99 -11.22 -1.79
C PRO A 457 25.21 -12.09 -2.79
N ALA A 458 25.11 -13.41 -2.53
CA ALA A 458 24.45 -14.36 -3.41
C ALA A 458 22.92 -14.41 -3.25
N VAL A 459 22.36 -13.90 -2.13
CA VAL A 459 20.94 -14.01 -1.84
C VAL A 459 20.15 -12.91 -2.54
N LEU A 460 19.10 -13.30 -3.25
CA LEU A 460 18.11 -12.40 -3.84
C LEU A 460 16.99 -12.13 -2.84
N GLU A 461 16.42 -13.20 -2.26
CA GLU A 461 15.30 -13.17 -1.32
C GLU A 461 15.49 -14.25 -0.26
N ALA A 462 15.02 -13.96 0.96
CA ALA A 462 14.94 -14.95 2.03
C ALA A 462 13.64 -14.75 2.81
N ALA A 463 12.96 -15.86 3.14
CA ALA A 463 11.84 -15.90 4.06
C ALA A 463 12.09 -16.93 5.15
N VAL A 464 11.96 -16.52 6.42
CA VAL A 464 12.16 -17.40 7.57
C VAL A 464 10.79 -17.73 8.18
N PHE A 465 10.57 -19.00 8.46
CA PHE A 465 9.30 -19.49 8.97
C PHE A 465 9.51 -20.53 10.08
N ALA A 466 8.48 -20.69 10.93
CA ALA A 466 8.45 -21.71 11.96
C ALA A 466 8.30 -23.11 11.36
N ALA A 467 9.18 -24.04 11.73
CA ALA A 467 9.01 -25.47 11.51
C ALA A 467 8.83 -26.18 12.85
N ARG A 468 8.01 -27.21 12.89
CA ARG A 468 7.77 -28.01 14.10
C ARG A 468 9.04 -28.71 14.56
N HIS A 469 9.26 -28.74 15.88
CA HIS A 469 10.42 -29.38 16.50
C HIS A 469 10.01 -30.06 17.81
N GLU A 470 10.37 -31.32 17.98
CA GLU A 470 9.94 -32.15 19.12
C GLU A 470 10.29 -31.59 20.51
N ARG A 471 11.44 -30.91 20.63
CA ARG A 471 11.93 -30.38 21.91
C ARG A 471 11.57 -28.90 22.14
N TRP A 472 11.52 -28.09 21.07
CA TRP A 472 11.46 -26.63 21.17
C TRP A 472 10.13 -26.05 20.70
N ASP A 473 9.16 -26.92 20.37
CA ASP A 473 7.89 -26.59 19.75
C ASP A 473 8.08 -26.09 18.32
N GLU A 474 8.76 -24.96 18.14
CA GLU A 474 9.10 -24.39 16.85
C GLU A 474 10.59 -24.06 16.73
N ARG A 475 11.11 -24.19 15.51
CA ARG A 475 12.47 -23.73 15.15
C ARG A 475 12.45 -22.99 13.84
N PRO A 476 13.35 -21.99 13.65
CA PRO A 476 13.44 -21.26 12.39
C PRO A 476 14.01 -22.12 11.27
N VAL A 477 13.37 -22.01 10.10
CA VAL A 477 13.84 -22.57 8.83
C VAL A 477 13.83 -21.43 7.80
N ALA A 478 14.91 -21.32 7.01
CA ALA A 478 15.03 -20.28 5.99
C ALA A 478 14.79 -20.83 4.58
N ALA A 479 13.82 -20.26 3.86
CA ALA A 479 13.68 -20.43 2.41
C ALA A 479 14.49 -19.34 1.71
N VAL A 480 15.40 -19.69 0.81
CA VAL A 480 16.34 -18.76 0.16
C VAL A 480 16.25 -18.89 -1.35
N ALA A 481 16.05 -17.77 -2.03
CA ALA A 481 16.20 -17.65 -3.48
C ALA A 481 17.51 -16.90 -3.80
N PHE A 482 18.30 -17.45 -4.70
CA PHE A 482 19.58 -16.87 -5.08
C PHE A 482 19.48 -15.96 -6.29
N LYS A 483 20.42 -15.03 -6.43
CA LYS A 483 20.60 -14.22 -7.63
C LYS A 483 20.98 -15.12 -8.81
N PRO A 484 20.64 -14.75 -10.06
CA PRO A 484 20.98 -15.54 -11.24
C PRO A 484 22.46 -15.92 -11.30
N GLY A 485 22.74 -17.24 -11.43
CA GLY A 485 24.10 -17.77 -11.51
C GLY A 485 24.88 -17.79 -10.19
N GLN A 486 24.25 -17.48 -9.06
CA GLN A 486 24.88 -17.51 -7.73
C GLN A 486 24.28 -18.62 -6.86
N SER A 487 25.04 -19.05 -5.86
CA SER A 487 24.62 -20.02 -4.85
C SER A 487 25.44 -19.80 -3.57
N ALA A 488 24.98 -20.33 -2.45
CA ALA A 488 25.70 -20.45 -1.20
C ALA A 488 25.26 -21.72 -0.48
N THR A 489 26.16 -22.32 0.28
CA THR A 489 25.84 -23.48 1.12
C THR A 489 25.14 -23.04 2.41
N PRO A 490 24.42 -23.94 3.10
CA PRO A 490 23.86 -23.68 4.44
C PRO A 490 24.89 -23.15 5.43
N ASP A 491 26.12 -23.71 5.42
CA ASP A 491 27.19 -23.30 6.32
C ASP A 491 27.67 -21.87 6.03
N GLU A 492 27.78 -21.47 4.76
CA GLU A 492 28.14 -20.09 4.36
C GLU A 492 27.04 -19.10 4.77
N LEU A 493 25.76 -19.44 4.60
CA LEU A 493 24.65 -18.61 5.03
C LEU A 493 24.61 -18.46 6.54
N THR A 494 24.84 -19.55 7.28
CA THR A 494 24.90 -19.54 8.75
C THR A 494 26.06 -18.69 9.23
N ALA A 495 27.28 -18.90 8.69
CA ALA A 495 28.47 -18.13 9.05
C ALA A 495 28.28 -16.61 8.79
N HIS A 496 27.53 -16.25 7.75
CA HIS A 496 27.24 -14.85 7.44
C HIS A 496 26.42 -14.14 8.52
N ILE A 497 25.56 -14.89 9.22
CA ILE A 497 24.65 -14.32 10.23
C ILE A 497 25.02 -14.69 11.68
N GLU A 498 25.86 -15.71 11.92
CA GLU A 498 26.18 -16.26 13.25
C GLU A 498 26.69 -15.21 14.24
N GLY A 499 27.49 -14.23 13.81
CA GLY A 499 28.00 -13.16 14.68
C GLY A 499 26.98 -12.08 15.06
N ARG A 500 25.75 -12.14 14.51
CA ARG A 500 24.72 -11.09 14.66
C ARG A 500 23.58 -11.50 15.58
N PHE A 501 23.40 -12.81 15.82
CA PHE A 501 22.29 -13.37 16.57
C PHE A 501 22.75 -14.40 17.60
N ALA A 502 21.92 -14.61 18.62
CA ALA A 502 22.13 -15.71 19.54
C ALA A 502 21.99 -17.07 18.81
N LYS A 503 22.74 -18.07 19.23
CA LYS A 503 22.75 -19.40 18.56
C LYS A 503 21.37 -20.01 18.36
N PHE A 504 20.46 -19.83 19.32
CA PHE A 504 19.11 -20.39 19.23
C PHE A 504 18.22 -19.68 18.21
N TRP A 505 18.65 -18.52 17.67
CA TRP A 505 17.97 -17.81 16.58
C TRP A 505 18.33 -18.36 15.21
N LEU A 506 19.51 -18.98 15.07
CA LEU A 506 19.98 -19.43 13.77
C LEU A 506 19.05 -20.48 13.18
N PRO A 507 18.78 -20.43 11.85
CA PRO A 507 17.97 -21.45 11.18
C PRO A 507 18.57 -22.84 11.31
N ASP A 508 17.73 -23.81 11.71
CA ASP A 508 18.13 -25.21 11.82
C ASP A 508 18.18 -25.90 10.44
N ALA A 509 17.55 -25.31 9.43
CA ALA A 509 17.60 -25.79 8.05
C ALA A 509 17.41 -24.66 7.03
N TYR A 510 17.91 -24.91 5.82
CA TYR A 510 17.76 -24.02 4.66
C TYR A 510 17.08 -24.77 3.51
N VAL A 511 16.09 -24.13 2.87
CA VAL A 511 15.38 -24.64 1.70
C VAL A 511 15.65 -23.70 0.53
N VAL A 512 16.27 -24.21 -0.54
CA VAL A 512 16.47 -23.43 -1.76
C VAL A 512 15.18 -23.45 -2.56
N VAL A 513 14.69 -22.26 -2.90
CA VAL A 513 13.48 -22.06 -3.71
C VAL A 513 13.81 -21.22 -4.93
N GLU A 514 13.08 -21.42 -6.02
CA GLU A 514 13.23 -20.59 -7.22
C GLU A 514 12.76 -19.15 -6.94
N GLN A 515 11.65 -19.02 -6.21
CA GLN A 515 11.09 -17.75 -5.76
C GLN A 515 10.37 -17.95 -4.42
N VAL A 516 10.48 -16.97 -3.51
CA VAL A 516 9.71 -16.97 -2.27
C VAL A 516 8.22 -16.74 -2.60
N PRO A 517 7.30 -17.60 -2.12
CA PRO A 517 5.87 -17.42 -2.34
C PRO A 517 5.37 -16.06 -1.84
N ARG A 518 4.46 -15.42 -2.60
CA ARG A 518 3.94 -14.08 -2.29
C ARG A 518 2.43 -14.02 -2.31
N THR A 519 1.91 -13.07 -1.55
CA THR A 519 0.51 -12.65 -1.64
C THR A 519 0.29 -11.82 -2.92
N SER A 520 -0.97 -11.57 -3.27
CA SER A 520 -1.35 -10.67 -4.36
C SER A 520 -0.80 -9.24 -4.23
N THR A 521 -0.44 -8.83 -3.02
CA THR A 521 0.15 -7.51 -2.71
C THR A 521 1.67 -7.51 -2.65
N GLY A 522 2.33 -8.64 -2.96
CA GLY A 522 3.79 -8.79 -2.99
C GLY A 522 4.45 -9.13 -1.66
N LYS A 523 3.68 -9.36 -0.57
CA LYS A 523 4.21 -9.79 0.74
C LYS A 523 4.57 -11.28 0.70
N PHE A 524 5.60 -11.69 1.46
CA PHE A 524 5.93 -13.11 1.60
C PHE A 524 4.76 -13.91 2.19
N LEU A 525 4.45 -15.04 1.57
CA LEU A 525 3.37 -15.94 1.98
C LEU A 525 3.96 -17.14 2.72
N LYS A 526 4.38 -16.91 3.98
CA LYS A 526 5.03 -17.93 4.82
C LYS A 526 4.14 -19.13 5.13
N SER A 527 2.81 -18.97 5.06
CA SER A 527 1.88 -20.10 5.23
C SER A 527 2.13 -21.23 4.22
N LYS A 528 2.40 -20.90 2.94
CA LYS A 528 2.75 -21.89 1.92
C LYS A 528 4.09 -22.57 2.20
N LEU A 529 5.05 -21.86 2.78
CA LEU A 529 6.33 -22.46 3.17
C LEU A 529 6.15 -23.41 4.36
N ARG A 530 5.34 -23.02 5.35
CA ARG A 530 4.98 -23.91 6.48
C ARG A 530 4.21 -25.16 6.02
N GLU A 531 3.28 -24.99 5.07
CA GLU A 531 2.51 -26.08 4.50
C GLU A 531 3.43 -27.12 3.79
N ALA A 532 4.42 -26.62 3.03
CA ALA A 532 5.35 -27.46 2.27
C ALA A 532 6.50 -28.05 3.12
N HIS A 533 6.99 -27.32 4.12
CA HIS A 533 8.24 -27.62 4.80
C HIS A 533 8.14 -27.56 6.34
N GLY A 534 6.95 -27.37 6.91
CA GLY A 534 6.74 -27.20 8.35
C GLY A 534 7.18 -28.42 9.20
N ASP A 535 7.32 -29.59 8.60
CA ASP A 535 7.74 -30.83 9.26
C ASP A 535 9.19 -31.25 8.94
N ILE A 536 9.97 -30.37 8.27
CA ILE A 536 11.33 -30.70 7.83
C ILE A 536 12.27 -31.11 8.98
N LEU A 537 11.98 -30.67 10.21
CA LEU A 537 12.76 -30.95 11.43
C LEU A 537 12.19 -32.08 12.27
N MET A 538 11.09 -32.71 11.85
CA MET A 538 10.39 -33.80 12.56
C MET A 538 10.91 -35.20 12.18
N LYS A 539 12.20 -35.36 11.90
CA LYS A 539 12.80 -36.65 11.52
C LYS A 539 13.34 -37.41 12.70
#